data_126c41fe224fe1c642c6effda6ccf76b
#
_entry.id   126c41fe224fe1c642c6effda6ccf76b
#
_cell.length_a   1.000
_cell.length_b   1.000
_cell.length_c   1.000
_cell.angle_alpha   90.00
_cell.angle_beta   90.00
_cell.angle_gamma   90.00
#
_symmetry.space_group_name_H-M   'P 1'
#
loop_
_entity.id
_entity.type
_entity.pdbx_description
1 polymer ?
#
loop_
_entity_poly.entity_id
_entity_poly.type
_entity_poly.pdbx_seq_one_letter_code
_entity_poly.pdbx_strand_id
1 'polypeptide(L)'
;MEAQLTFLRTRGKPLHPEVTLSFVSVDRVVLLARSGAKHLVELNQETLNIPSVGVVRADLLRRSIGRRWTVGDRAFLVLTPSIRDLIGSVRRDAQIVGPKDLPSLVWNCDLKAGDLVVEAGAGSGALTVALARAIGPNGRVVTYDVRPDFLEVARANVTAAGFQDSVQFKLGDVRGGVAERDADAFVLDIPDPWAAAGTAEDALRPCGHFASYSPNVEQVSRTVAALRASAFVEIRTVEIIEREIEASDSGTHPSFAPLGHTGYLTFARNVLETL
;
A
#
# COMPACT_ATOMS: atom_id res chain seq x y z
N MET A 1 6.15 49.10 13.53
CA MET A 1 4.93 48.57 14.17
C MET A 1 5.02 47.05 13.99
N GLU A 2 5.64 46.41 15.01
CA GLU A 2 5.99 45.00 15.00
C GLU A 2 4.75 44.16 15.29
N ALA A 3 4.44 43.23 14.40
CA ALA A 3 3.43 42.22 14.65
C ALA A 3 4.07 41.05 15.41
N GLN A 4 3.79 40.96 16.69
CA GLN A 4 4.19 39.85 17.57
C GLN A 4 3.41 38.59 17.13
N LEU A 5 4.13 37.62 16.59
CA LEU A 5 3.67 36.26 16.45
C LEU A 5 3.78 35.56 17.81
N THR A 6 2.65 35.44 18.51
CA THR A 6 2.52 34.66 19.74
C THR A 6 2.53 33.19 19.41
N PHE A 7 3.67 32.54 19.58
CA PHE A 7 3.77 31.07 19.54
C PHE A 7 3.14 30.50 20.83
N LEU A 8 2.11 29.69 20.67
CA LEU A 8 1.59 28.83 21.72
C LEU A 8 2.70 27.90 22.21
N ARG A 9 3.20 28.15 23.41
CA ARG A 9 4.06 27.26 24.18
C ARG A 9 3.27 26.01 24.54
N THR A 10 3.50 24.91 23.87
CA THR A 10 3.16 23.58 24.39
C THR A 10 4.00 23.32 25.62
N ARG A 11 3.33 22.95 26.70
CA ARG A 11 3.87 22.68 28.03
C ARG A 11 5.09 21.78 27.96
N GLY A 12 6.21 22.29 28.51
CA GLY A 12 7.46 21.56 28.59
C GLY A 12 7.34 20.27 29.38
N LYS A 13 7.48 19.16 28.68
CA LYS A 13 8.12 17.98 29.24
C LYS A 13 9.61 18.08 28.90
N PRO A 14 10.53 17.83 29.86
CA PRO A 14 11.93 17.74 29.53
C PRO A 14 12.11 16.65 28.48
N LEU A 15 12.84 16.95 27.42
CA LEU A 15 13.30 15.96 26.46
C LEU A 15 14.06 14.91 27.26
N HIS A 16 13.62 13.65 27.17
CA HIS A 16 14.33 12.51 27.73
C HIS A 16 15.80 12.56 27.26
N PRO A 17 16.78 12.28 28.15
CA PRO A 17 18.15 12.21 27.73
C PRO A 17 18.31 11.11 26.69
N GLU A 18 18.97 11.48 25.61
CA GLU A 18 19.55 10.60 24.58
C GLU A 18 18.88 9.22 24.44
N VAL A 19 17.74 9.18 23.77
CA VAL A 19 17.37 7.99 23.05
C VAL A 19 18.43 7.87 21.95
N THR A 20 19.46 7.06 22.20
CA THR A 20 20.31 6.52 21.14
C THR A 20 19.36 5.76 20.24
N LEU A 21 18.82 6.46 19.22
CA LEU A 21 18.15 5.81 18.10
C LEU A 21 19.19 4.85 17.55
N SER A 22 19.05 3.57 17.85
CA SER A 22 19.69 2.54 17.04
C SER A 22 19.33 2.92 15.61
N PHE A 23 20.32 3.36 14.85
CA PHE A 23 20.16 3.73 13.46
C PHE A 23 19.71 2.46 12.71
N VAL A 24 18.42 2.20 12.68
CA VAL A 24 17.85 1.48 11.56
C VAL A 24 18.27 2.31 10.36
N SER A 25 19.04 1.75 9.45
CA SER A 25 19.51 2.46 8.28
C SER A 25 18.28 2.99 7.55
N VAL A 26 18.04 4.29 7.66
CA VAL A 26 16.92 4.92 6.97
C VAL A 26 17.39 5.12 5.54
N ASP A 27 16.97 4.22 4.66
CA ASP A 27 17.38 4.22 3.26
C ASP A 27 16.52 5.15 2.40
N ARG A 28 15.46 5.73 2.98
CA ARG A 28 14.53 6.64 2.27
C ARG A 28 13.98 7.71 3.19
N VAL A 29 13.72 8.88 2.60
CA VAL A 29 13.01 9.98 3.27
C VAL A 29 11.99 10.60 2.32
N VAL A 30 11.01 11.30 2.89
CA VAL A 30 10.11 12.19 2.16
C VAL A 30 10.48 13.62 2.48
N LEU A 31 10.71 14.41 1.44
CA LEU A 31 10.81 15.86 1.55
C LEU A 31 9.43 16.45 1.32
N LEU A 32 8.82 16.99 2.39
CA LEU A 32 7.53 17.65 2.34
C LEU A 32 7.75 19.15 2.20
N ALA A 33 7.36 19.71 1.06
CA ALA A 33 7.41 21.15 0.81
C ALA A 33 6.24 21.89 1.50
N ARG A 34 6.37 23.20 1.67
CA ARG A 34 5.30 24.06 2.23
C ARG A 34 4.00 24.03 1.41
N SER A 35 4.08 23.77 0.11
CA SER A 35 2.93 23.59 -0.77
C SER A 35 2.18 22.27 -0.56
N GLY A 36 2.65 21.37 0.30
CA GLY A 36 2.15 20.01 0.42
C GLY A 36 2.78 19.01 -0.57
N ALA A 37 3.57 19.48 -1.54
CA ALA A 37 4.27 18.58 -2.47
C ALA A 37 5.28 17.71 -1.73
N LYS A 38 5.33 16.42 -2.12
CA LYS A 38 6.20 15.40 -1.52
C LYS A 38 7.17 14.85 -2.56
N HIS A 39 8.42 14.66 -2.15
CA HIS A 39 9.45 13.98 -2.93
C HIS A 39 9.96 12.79 -2.12
N LEU A 40 9.72 11.57 -2.59
CA LEU A 40 10.35 10.37 -2.04
C LEU A 40 11.80 10.32 -2.55
N VAL A 41 12.74 10.19 -1.64
CA VAL A 41 14.18 10.23 -1.93
C VAL A 41 14.82 8.97 -1.34
N GLU A 42 15.48 8.20 -2.21
CA GLU A 42 16.34 7.08 -1.80
C GLU A 42 17.71 7.61 -1.39
N LEU A 43 18.19 7.16 -0.22
CA LEU A 43 19.48 7.58 0.35
C LEU A 43 20.58 6.54 0.05
N ASN A 44 20.62 6.05 -1.19
CA ASN A 44 21.50 4.97 -1.65
C ASN A 44 22.90 5.43 -2.11
N GLN A 45 23.11 6.75 -2.15
CA GLN A 45 24.39 7.38 -2.50
C GLN A 45 24.74 8.46 -1.48
N GLU A 46 26.02 8.83 -1.39
CA GLU A 46 26.48 9.90 -0.51
C GLU A 46 25.90 11.27 -0.94
N THR A 47 25.87 11.48 -2.26
CA THR A 47 25.37 12.72 -2.87
C THR A 47 24.26 12.38 -3.84
N LEU A 48 23.13 13.07 -3.74
CA LEU A 48 21.90 12.81 -4.48
C LEU A 48 21.55 14.04 -5.32
N ASN A 49 21.18 13.82 -6.56
CA ASN A 49 20.57 14.86 -7.40
C ASN A 49 19.04 14.67 -7.38
N ILE A 50 18.35 15.52 -6.64
CA ILE A 50 16.89 15.44 -6.47
C ILE A 50 16.25 16.43 -7.44
N PRO A 51 15.43 15.95 -8.40
CA PRO A 51 14.72 16.83 -9.32
C PRO A 51 13.99 17.96 -8.58
N SER A 52 14.07 19.18 -9.10
CA SER A 52 13.49 20.40 -8.51
C SER A 52 14.01 20.80 -7.12
N VAL A 53 14.94 20.05 -6.49
CA VAL A 53 15.54 20.39 -5.20
C VAL A 53 17.01 20.75 -5.36
N GLY A 54 17.77 19.96 -6.15
CA GLY A 54 19.18 20.15 -6.39
C GLY A 54 20.06 19.02 -5.82
N VAL A 55 21.35 19.30 -5.72
CA VAL A 55 22.35 18.34 -5.23
C VAL A 55 22.42 18.41 -3.70
N VAL A 56 22.25 17.25 -3.04
CA VAL A 56 22.14 17.13 -1.58
C VAL A 56 22.94 15.95 -1.06
N ARG A 57 23.48 16.07 0.12
CA ARG A 57 24.13 14.97 0.83
C ARG A 57 23.11 14.15 1.63
N ALA A 58 23.13 12.83 1.47
CA ALA A 58 22.22 11.91 2.15
C ALA A 58 22.34 11.94 3.69
N ASP A 59 23.57 12.13 4.22
CA ASP A 59 23.79 12.22 5.67
C ASP A 59 23.09 13.42 6.30
N LEU A 60 23.00 14.55 5.58
CA LEU A 60 22.28 15.74 6.05
C LEU A 60 20.77 15.45 6.13
N LEU A 61 20.22 14.72 5.17
CA LEU A 61 18.81 14.34 5.20
C LEU A 61 18.52 13.36 6.35
N ARG A 62 19.39 12.35 6.56
CA ARG A 62 19.24 11.40 7.69
C ARG A 62 19.21 12.11 9.04
N ARG A 63 20.10 13.09 9.25
CA ARG A 63 20.16 13.87 10.50
C ARG A 63 18.99 14.85 10.66
N SER A 64 18.31 15.17 9.57
CA SER A 64 17.19 16.12 9.55
C SER A 64 15.82 15.45 9.68
N ILE A 65 15.75 14.14 9.88
CA ILE A 65 14.46 13.43 10.04
C ILE A 65 13.65 14.03 11.19
N GLY A 66 12.39 14.36 10.93
CA GLY A 66 11.49 15.04 11.86
C GLY A 66 11.75 16.55 11.99
N ARG A 67 12.67 17.11 11.20
CA ARG A 67 13.10 18.50 11.27
C ARG A 67 12.94 19.23 9.95
N ARG A 68 12.95 20.57 10.05
CA ARG A 68 13.09 21.44 8.89
C ARG A 68 14.52 21.36 8.36
N TRP A 69 14.61 21.18 7.03
CA TRP A 69 15.86 21.24 6.29
C TRP A 69 15.73 22.27 5.16
N THR A 70 16.80 23.00 4.87
CA THR A 70 16.79 24.07 3.87
C THR A 70 17.89 23.85 2.83
N VAL A 71 17.59 24.16 1.58
CA VAL A 71 18.54 24.19 0.47
C VAL A 71 18.24 25.42 -0.39
N GLY A 72 19.23 26.33 -0.49
CA GLY A 72 18.98 27.65 -1.07
C GLY A 72 17.90 28.39 -0.27
N ASP A 73 16.92 28.91 -0.99
CA ASP A 73 15.75 29.60 -0.45
C ASP A 73 14.55 28.68 -0.14
N ARG A 74 14.68 27.37 -0.39
CA ARG A 74 13.61 26.39 -0.18
C ARG A 74 13.73 25.69 1.17
N ALA A 75 12.59 25.43 1.77
CA ALA A 75 12.47 24.71 3.02
C ALA A 75 11.56 23.49 2.89
N PHE A 76 11.99 22.39 3.50
CA PHE A 76 11.28 21.11 3.52
C PHE A 76 11.22 20.59 4.97
N LEU A 77 10.20 19.80 5.28
CA LEU A 77 10.24 18.90 6.42
C LEU A 77 10.74 17.54 5.91
N VAL A 78 11.69 16.95 6.62
CA VAL A 78 12.23 15.63 6.31
C VAL A 78 11.49 14.60 7.14
N LEU A 79 10.77 13.68 6.47
CA LEU A 79 9.92 12.68 7.12
C LEU A 79 10.40 11.27 6.77
N THR A 80 10.16 10.31 7.65
CA THR A 80 10.21 8.90 7.28
C THR A 80 9.00 8.57 6.41
N PRO A 81 9.16 7.81 5.30
CA PRO A 81 8.04 7.48 4.45
C PRO A 81 6.97 6.66 5.18
N SER A 82 5.73 7.08 5.07
CA SER A 82 4.56 6.26 5.41
C SER A 82 4.24 5.31 4.25
N ILE A 83 3.42 4.28 4.52
CA ILE A 83 2.91 3.39 3.45
C ILE A 83 2.14 4.18 2.38
N ARG A 84 1.41 5.23 2.78
CA ARG A 84 0.69 6.12 1.87
C ARG A 84 1.65 6.89 0.94
N ASP A 85 2.81 7.30 1.45
CA ASP A 85 3.85 7.96 0.65
C ASP A 85 4.48 6.98 -0.36
N LEU A 86 4.75 5.74 0.06
CA LEU A 86 5.30 4.70 -0.80
C LEU A 86 4.33 4.36 -1.95
N ILE A 87 3.06 4.10 -1.65
CA ILE A 87 2.03 3.83 -2.66
C ILE A 87 1.80 5.05 -3.56
N GLY A 88 1.84 6.26 -3.00
CA GLY A 88 1.72 7.50 -3.77
C GLY A 88 2.86 7.73 -4.77
N SER A 89 4.04 7.15 -4.52
CA SER A 89 5.24 7.26 -5.38
C SER A 89 5.38 6.12 -6.40
N VAL A 90 4.51 5.11 -6.36
CA VAL A 90 4.51 4.00 -7.32
C VAL A 90 4.38 4.54 -8.75
N ARG A 91 5.31 4.13 -9.62
CA ARG A 91 5.19 4.39 -11.06
C ARG A 91 3.96 3.64 -11.59
N ARG A 92 3.02 4.38 -12.18
CA ARG A 92 1.72 3.85 -12.60
C ARG A 92 1.72 3.61 -14.10
N ASP A 93 1.80 2.36 -14.50
CA ASP A 93 1.60 1.92 -15.89
C ASP A 93 0.24 1.19 -16.04
N ALA A 94 -0.45 0.94 -14.91
CA ALA A 94 -1.81 0.43 -14.81
C ALA A 94 -2.62 1.21 -13.76
N GLN A 95 -3.96 1.05 -13.80
CA GLN A 95 -4.82 1.47 -12.70
C GLN A 95 -4.44 0.69 -11.44
N ILE A 96 -4.37 1.36 -10.30
CA ILE A 96 -4.02 0.74 -9.02
C ILE A 96 -5.24 0.70 -8.09
N VAL A 97 -5.29 -0.32 -7.23
CA VAL A 97 -6.17 -0.30 -6.05
C VAL A 97 -5.77 0.90 -5.19
N GLY A 98 -6.73 1.78 -4.92
CA GLY A 98 -6.48 3.06 -4.26
C GLY A 98 -6.21 2.96 -2.76
N PRO A 99 -5.57 4.00 -2.17
CA PRO A 99 -5.26 4.02 -0.74
C PRO A 99 -6.46 3.88 0.19
N LYS A 100 -7.68 4.19 -0.26
CA LYS A 100 -8.91 4.01 0.52
C LYS A 100 -9.34 2.54 0.60
N ASP A 101 -9.02 1.73 -0.44
CA ASP A 101 -9.45 0.34 -0.58
C ASP A 101 -8.44 -0.63 0.04
N LEU A 102 -7.14 -0.34 -0.08
CA LEU A 102 -6.05 -1.18 0.42
C LEU A 102 -6.15 -1.54 1.91
N PRO A 103 -6.47 -0.62 2.85
CA PRO A 103 -6.63 -0.97 4.26
C PRO A 103 -7.77 -1.95 4.50
N SER A 104 -8.85 -1.85 3.71
CA SER A 104 -9.99 -2.77 3.81
C SER A 104 -9.61 -4.19 3.37
N LEU A 105 -8.76 -4.35 2.34
CA LEU A 105 -8.23 -5.65 1.93
C LEU A 105 -7.39 -6.27 3.05
N VAL A 106 -6.44 -5.52 3.60
CA VAL A 106 -5.58 -5.99 4.70
C VAL A 106 -6.40 -6.40 5.93
N TRP A 107 -7.36 -5.57 6.32
CA TRP A 107 -8.20 -5.81 7.50
C TRP A 107 -9.14 -7.01 7.34
N ASN A 108 -9.86 -7.09 6.21
CA ASN A 108 -10.86 -8.16 6.02
C ASN A 108 -10.22 -9.51 5.65
N CYS A 109 -8.98 -9.53 5.20
CA CYS A 109 -8.20 -10.76 5.03
C CYS A 109 -7.43 -11.17 6.29
N ASP A 110 -7.63 -10.50 7.42
CA ASP A 110 -6.93 -10.76 8.70
C ASP A 110 -5.41 -10.88 8.57
N LEU A 111 -4.81 -10.05 7.67
CA LEU A 111 -3.39 -10.15 7.37
C LEU A 111 -2.52 -9.71 8.54
N LYS A 112 -1.53 -10.52 8.85
CA LYS A 112 -0.59 -10.32 9.95
C LYS A 112 0.83 -10.77 9.61
N ALA A 113 1.75 -10.45 10.48
CA ALA A 113 3.16 -10.84 10.30
C ALA A 113 3.33 -12.35 10.19
N GLY A 114 4.05 -12.78 9.15
CA GLY A 114 4.34 -14.17 8.87
C GLY A 114 3.41 -14.85 7.87
N ASP A 115 2.31 -14.21 7.45
CA ASP A 115 1.34 -14.80 6.53
C ASP A 115 1.91 -15.06 5.13
N LEU A 116 1.36 -16.08 4.47
CA LEU A 116 1.53 -16.34 3.05
C LEU A 116 0.32 -15.79 2.28
N VAL A 117 0.57 -14.87 1.35
CA VAL A 117 -0.44 -14.27 0.50
C VAL A 117 -0.17 -14.61 -0.96
N VAL A 118 -1.17 -15.12 -1.66
CA VAL A 118 -1.18 -15.22 -3.13
C VAL A 118 -1.93 -14.02 -3.69
N GLU A 119 -1.29 -13.28 -4.59
CA GLU A 119 -1.87 -12.15 -5.28
C GLU A 119 -1.89 -12.43 -6.77
N ALA A 120 -2.94 -12.02 -7.48
CA ALA A 120 -2.94 -11.99 -8.94
C ALA A 120 -3.45 -10.66 -9.47
N GLY A 121 -2.77 -10.19 -10.53
CA GLY A 121 -2.86 -8.84 -11.04
C GLY A 121 -1.82 -7.94 -10.35
N ALA A 122 -0.53 -8.26 -10.48
CA ALA A 122 0.56 -7.45 -9.91
C ALA A 122 0.50 -6.00 -10.39
N GLY A 123 0.16 -5.78 -11.66
CA GLY A 123 0.01 -4.46 -12.24
C GLY A 123 1.20 -3.55 -11.96
N SER A 124 0.96 -2.42 -11.31
CA SER A 124 2.03 -1.50 -10.88
C SER A 124 2.61 -1.83 -9.48
N GLY A 125 2.15 -2.90 -8.81
CA GLY A 125 2.68 -3.34 -7.51
C GLY A 125 2.17 -2.56 -6.30
N ALA A 126 1.17 -1.70 -6.42
CA ALA A 126 0.64 -0.91 -5.30
C ALA A 126 -0.02 -1.80 -4.24
N LEU A 127 -0.84 -2.77 -4.67
CA LEU A 127 -1.43 -3.78 -3.79
C LEU A 127 -0.35 -4.67 -3.19
N THR A 128 0.60 -5.15 -4.00
CA THR A 128 1.75 -5.94 -3.55
C THR A 128 2.53 -5.26 -2.42
N VAL A 129 2.81 -3.95 -2.54
CA VAL A 129 3.48 -3.15 -1.50
C VAL A 129 2.65 -3.10 -0.21
N ALA A 130 1.34 -2.93 -0.31
CA ALA A 130 0.45 -2.91 0.85
C ALA A 130 0.40 -4.27 1.57
N LEU A 131 0.28 -5.35 0.80
CA LEU A 131 0.30 -6.73 1.31
C LEU A 131 1.64 -7.06 2.00
N ALA A 132 2.77 -6.80 1.33
CA ALA A 132 4.11 -7.02 1.87
C ALA A 132 4.33 -6.24 3.17
N ARG A 133 3.85 -4.99 3.25
CA ARG A 133 3.89 -4.20 4.48
C ARG A 133 3.11 -4.83 5.62
N ALA A 134 1.93 -5.41 5.33
CA ALA A 134 1.06 -6.01 6.35
C ALA A 134 1.66 -7.29 6.94
N ILE A 135 2.20 -8.16 6.07
CA ILE A 135 2.74 -9.46 6.50
C ILE A 135 4.15 -9.40 7.11
N GLY A 136 4.83 -8.24 6.98
CA GLY A 136 6.16 -8.04 7.55
C GLY A 136 7.26 -8.90 6.92
N PRO A 137 8.48 -8.86 7.48
CA PRO A 137 9.66 -9.49 6.86
C PRO A 137 9.65 -11.02 6.90
N ASN A 138 8.86 -11.64 7.77
CA ASN A 138 8.77 -13.09 7.91
C ASN A 138 7.63 -13.70 7.08
N GLY A 139 6.77 -12.87 6.50
CA GLY A 139 5.71 -13.28 5.58
C GLY A 139 6.19 -13.33 4.13
N ARG A 140 5.33 -13.80 3.23
CA ARG A 140 5.60 -13.86 1.80
C ARG A 140 4.36 -13.51 0.99
N VAL A 141 4.54 -12.60 0.04
CA VAL A 141 3.59 -12.39 -1.06
C VAL A 141 4.11 -13.12 -2.29
N VAL A 142 3.29 -13.98 -2.88
CA VAL A 142 3.56 -14.55 -4.21
C VAL A 142 2.60 -13.88 -5.17
N THR A 143 3.13 -12.98 -6.00
CA THR A 143 2.32 -12.19 -6.93
C THR A 143 2.45 -12.71 -8.36
N TYR A 144 1.30 -12.88 -9.02
CA TYR A 144 1.18 -13.36 -10.37
C TYR A 144 0.70 -12.25 -11.31
N ASP A 145 1.22 -12.25 -12.52
CA ASP A 145 0.66 -11.49 -13.64
C ASP A 145 0.89 -12.27 -14.94
N VAL A 146 -0.02 -12.11 -15.89
CA VAL A 146 0.11 -12.69 -17.24
C VAL A 146 0.99 -11.85 -18.15
N ARG A 147 1.31 -10.63 -17.74
CA ARG A 147 2.10 -9.64 -18.48
C ARG A 147 3.49 -9.46 -17.86
N PRO A 148 4.55 -9.84 -18.59
CA PRO A 148 5.92 -9.71 -18.07
C PRO A 148 6.33 -8.26 -17.84
N ASP A 149 5.87 -7.32 -18.65
CA ASP A 149 6.14 -5.88 -18.49
C ASP A 149 5.55 -5.32 -17.18
N PHE A 150 4.38 -5.78 -16.77
CA PHE A 150 3.80 -5.39 -15.48
C PHE A 150 4.59 -5.97 -14.31
N LEU A 151 5.06 -7.21 -14.41
CA LEU A 151 5.93 -7.79 -13.37
C LEU A 151 7.23 -7.02 -13.20
N GLU A 152 7.81 -6.50 -14.27
CA GLU A 152 9.01 -5.65 -14.20
C GLU A 152 8.73 -4.33 -13.48
N VAL A 153 7.60 -3.67 -13.81
CA VAL A 153 7.17 -2.43 -13.15
C VAL A 153 6.87 -2.68 -11.67
N ALA A 154 6.10 -3.73 -11.36
CA ALA A 154 5.78 -4.10 -9.99
C ALA A 154 7.04 -4.40 -9.18
N ARG A 155 7.99 -5.17 -9.75
CA ARG A 155 9.29 -5.47 -9.12
C ARG A 155 10.08 -4.22 -8.81
N ALA A 156 10.17 -3.28 -9.75
CA ALA A 156 10.88 -2.02 -9.55
C ALA A 156 10.23 -1.20 -8.42
N ASN A 157 8.90 -1.08 -8.39
CA ASN A 157 8.17 -0.35 -7.38
C ASN A 157 8.26 -1.01 -6.00
N VAL A 158 8.15 -2.34 -5.90
CA VAL A 158 8.32 -3.11 -4.65
C VAL A 158 9.73 -2.96 -4.10
N THR A 159 10.75 -3.01 -4.97
CA THR A 159 12.15 -2.77 -4.59
C THR A 159 12.34 -1.33 -4.10
N ALA A 160 11.81 -0.34 -4.83
CA ALA A 160 11.83 1.06 -4.41
C ALA A 160 11.08 1.29 -3.09
N ALA A 161 10.09 0.47 -2.76
CA ALA A 161 9.40 0.49 -1.46
C ALA A 161 10.15 -0.30 -0.36
N GLY A 162 11.15 -1.14 -0.69
CA GLY A 162 11.97 -1.90 0.26
C GLY A 162 11.39 -3.23 0.71
N PHE A 163 10.53 -3.84 -0.11
CA PHE A 163 9.86 -5.11 0.20
C PHE A 163 10.27 -6.26 -0.72
N GLN A 164 11.36 -6.12 -1.49
CA GLN A 164 11.83 -7.11 -2.46
C GLN A 164 12.07 -8.50 -1.84
N ASP A 165 12.47 -8.56 -0.57
CA ASP A 165 12.80 -9.83 0.10
C ASP A 165 11.55 -10.60 0.56
N SER A 166 10.40 -9.92 0.66
CA SER A 166 9.12 -10.50 1.06
C SER A 166 8.21 -10.83 -0.14
N VAL A 167 8.65 -10.57 -1.38
CA VAL A 167 7.81 -10.72 -2.57
C VAL A 167 8.45 -11.62 -3.62
N GLN A 168 7.72 -12.64 -4.04
CA GLN A 168 8.06 -13.49 -5.17
C GLN A 168 7.17 -13.17 -6.36
N PHE A 169 7.77 -12.84 -7.51
CA PHE A 169 7.06 -12.53 -8.74
C PHE A 169 7.02 -13.74 -9.66
N LYS A 170 5.83 -14.09 -10.16
CA LYS A 170 5.63 -15.22 -11.06
C LYS A 170 4.85 -14.80 -12.30
N LEU A 171 5.39 -15.12 -13.47
CA LEU A 171 4.65 -15.02 -14.73
C LEU A 171 3.71 -16.22 -14.83
N GLY A 172 2.40 -15.96 -14.90
CA GLY A 172 1.43 -17.02 -14.98
C GLY A 172 -0.01 -16.54 -14.84
N ASP A 173 -0.92 -17.42 -15.24
CA ASP A 173 -2.36 -17.22 -15.13
C ASP A 173 -2.91 -18.07 -14.00
N VAL A 174 -3.37 -17.42 -12.94
CA VAL A 174 -3.91 -18.12 -11.75
C VAL A 174 -5.20 -18.89 -12.02
N ARG A 175 -5.89 -18.63 -13.14
CA ARG A 175 -7.07 -19.37 -13.54
C ARG A 175 -6.75 -20.84 -13.91
N GLY A 176 -5.51 -21.11 -14.29
CA GLY A 176 -4.99 -22.45 -14.57
C GLY A 176 -4.41 -23.17 -13.35
N GLY A 177 -4.47 -22.57 -12.17
CA GLY A 177 -3.90 -23.11 -10.94
C GLY A 177 -2.62 -22.39 -10.49
N VAL A 178 -2.29 -22.56 -9.22
CA VAL A 178 -1.03 -22.09 -8.62
C VAL A 178 -0.35 -23.22 -7.85
N ALA A 179 0.95 -23.08 -7.61
CA ALA A 179 1.70 -24.08 -6.86
C ALA A 179 1.54 -23.93 -5.34
N GLU A 180 1.15 -22.77 -4.87
CA GLU A 180 0.99 -22.43 -3.47
C GLU A 180 -0.13 -23.27 -2.83
N ARG A 181 0.10 -23.67 -1.59
CA ARG A 181 -0.87 -24.34 -0.72
C ARG A 181 -0.77 -23.74 0.68
N ASP A 182 -1.81 -23.90 1.44
CA ASP A 182 -1.92 -23.37 2.81
C ASP A 182 -1.73 -21.86 2.92
N ALA A 183 -2.10 -21.12 1.86
CA ALA A 183 -2.07 -19.66 1.86
C ALA A 183 -3.08 -19.08 2.87
N ASP A 184 -2.69 -18.04 3.58
CA ASP A 184 -3.55 -17.31 4.51
C ASP A 184 -4.57 -16.46 3.77
N ALA A 185 -4.17 -15.89 2.64
CA ALA A 185 -5.07 -15.10 1.80
C ALA A 185 -4.76 -15.29 0.29
N PHE A 186 -5.82 -15.16 -0.52
CA PHE A 186 -5.79 -15.14 -1.96
C PHE A 186 -6.50 -13.87 -2.45
N VAL A 187 -5.74 -12.93 -3.04
CA VAL A 187 -6.22 -11.58 -3.36
C VAL A 187 -6.12 -11.34 -4.87
N LEU A 188 -7.23 -10.92 -5.49
CA LEU A 188 -7.38 -10.81 -6.93
C LEU A 188 -7.68 -9.36 -7.35
N ASP A 189 -6.85 -8.82 -8.25
CA ASP A 189 -7.11 -7.61 -9.04
C ASP A 189 -6.96 -7.94 -10.53
N ILE A 190 -7.85 -8.82 -11.01
CA ILE A 190 -7.88 -9.31 -12.38
C ILE A 190 -9.27 -9.11 -13.01
N PRO A 191 -9.39 -9.11 -14.36
CA PRO A 191 -10.67 -8.83 -15.03
C PRO A 191 -11.78 -9.85 -14.74
N ASP A 192 -11.44 -11.09 -14.42
CA ASP A 192 -12.36 -12.21 -14.26
C ASP A 192 -12.09 -13.06 -13.00
N PRO A 193 -12.19 -12.45 -11.78
CA PRO A 193 -11.84 -13.12 -10.52
C PRO A 193 -12.66 -14.39 -10.24
N TRP A 194 -13.87 -14.49 -10.77
CA TRP A 194 -14.72 -15.71 -10.68
C TRP A 194 -14.06 -16.94 -11.28
N ALA A 195 -13.25 -16.77 -12.33
CA ALA A 195 -12.58 -17.89 -13.01
C ALA A 195 -11.43 -18.49 -12.18
N ALA A 196 -10.98 -17.80 -11.14
CA ALA A 196 -9.93 -18.26 -10.23
C ALA A 196 -10.49 -18.76 -8.88
N ALA A 197 -11.82 -18.87 -8.70
CA ALA A 197 -12.42 -19.29 -7.44
C ALA A 197 -11.97 -20.71 -7.02
N GLY A 198 -11.95 -21.67 -7.95
CA GLY A 198 -11.46 -23.03 -7.65
C GLY A 198 -9.96 -23.06 -7.33
N THR A 199 -9.14 -22.28 -8.03
CA THR A 199 -7.72 -22.15 -7.71
C THR A 199 -7.51 -21.56 -6.29
N ALA A 200 -8.31 -20.57 -5.92
CA ALA A 200 -8.25 -19.98 -4.59
C ALA A 200 -8.67 -20.98 -3.50
N GLU A 201 -9.70 -21.81 -3.76
CA GLU A 201 -10.12 -22.89 -2.87
C GLU A 201 -8.97 -23.89 -2.62
N ASP A 202 -8.30 -24.33 -3.68
CA ASP A 202 -7.19 -25.28 -3.62
C ASP A 202 -5.93 -24.71 -2.96
N ALA A 203 -5.70 -23.43 -3.08
CA ALA A 203 -4.50 -22.75 -2.59
C ALA A 203 -4.61 -22.30 -1.13
N LEU A 204 -5.81 -21.97 -0.69
CA LEU A 204 -6.06 -21.46 0.65
C LEU A 204 -6.05 -22.58 1.70
N ARG A 205 -5.47 -22.29 2.87
CA ARG A 205 -5.69 -23.13 4.05
C ARG A 205 -7.15 -23.12 4.50
N PRO A 206 -7.59 -24.09 5.29
CA PRO A 206 -8.89 -24.00 5.98
C PRO A 206 -9.02 -22.68 6.74
N CYS A 207 -10.15 -21.99 6.59
CA CYS A 207 -10.43 -20.67 7.11
C CYS A 207 -9.54 -19.55 6.52
N GLY A 208 -8.79 -19.79 5.46
CA GLY A 208 -8.07 -18.76 4.70
C GLY A 208 -9.03 -17.81 3.99
N HIS A 209 -8.54 -16.64 3.65
CA HIS A 209 -9.35 -15.51 3.16
C HIS A 209 -9.22 -15.33 1.66
N PHE A 210 -10.35 -15.21 0.99
CA PHE A 210 -10.45 -14.75 -0.40
C PHE A 210 -10.80 -13.26 -0.42
N ALA A 211 -10.17 -12.51 -1.31
CA ALA A 211 -10.59 -11.17 -1.65
C ALA A 211 -10.47 -10.90 -3.15
N SER A 212 -11.39 -10.10 -3.70
CA SER A 212 -11.25 -9.57 -5.05
C SER A 212 -11.65 -8.11 -5.12
N TYR A 213 -10.95 -7.37 -6.01
CA TYR A 213 -11.31 -6.02 -6.41
C TYR A 213 -11.97 -6.07 -7.78
N SER A 214 -13.13 -5.46 -7.94
CA SER A 214 -13.91 -5.46 -9.18
C SER A 214 -14.46 -4.06 -9.49
N PRO A 215 -14.23 -3.52 -10.70
CA PRO A 215 -14.65 -2.17 -11.05
C PRO A 215 -16.16 -2.04 -11.33
N ASN A 216 -16.89 -3.14 -11.50
CA ASN A 216 -18.31 -3.13 -11.85
C ASN A 216 -19.10 -4.26 -11.19
N VAL A 217 -20.43 -4.09 -11.12
CA VAL A 217 -21.37 -5.00 -10.43
C VAL A 217 -21.54 -6.35 -11.17
N GLU A 218 -21.32 -6.40 -12.46
CA GLU A 218 -21.41 -7.63 -13.26
C GLU A 218 -20.30 -8.59 -12.84
N GLN A 219 -19.08 -8.10 -12.65
CA GLN A 219 -17.96 -8.88 -12.14
C GLN A 219 -18.22 -9.33 -10.70
N VAL A 220 -18.75 -8.46 -9.84
CA VAL A 220 -19.18 -8.83 -8.47
C VAL A 220 -20.18 -9.97 -8.52
N SER A 221 -21.24 -9.86 -9.34
CA SER A 221 -22.29 -10.87 -9.43
C SER A 221 -21.73 -12.25 -9.83
N ARG A 222 -20.83 -12.27 -10.83
CA ARG A 222 -20.16 -13.52 -11.28
C ARG A 222 -19.25 -14.09 -10.20
N THR A 223 -18.49 -13.24 -9.52
CA THR A 223 -17.58 -13.68 -8.44
C THR A 223 -18.36 -14.27 -7.29
N VAL A 224 -19.41 -13.60 -6.82
CA VAL A 224 -20.29 -14.11 -5.76
C VAL A 224 -20.94 -15.43 -6.15
N ALA A 225 -21.39 -15.58 -7.41
CA ALA A 225 -21.97 -16.83 -7.90
C ALA A 225 -20.94 -17.97 -7.88
N ALA A 226 -19.70 -17.72 -8.33
CA ALA A 226 -18.63 -18.72 -8.32
C ALA A 226 -18.24 -19.13 -6.89
N LEU A 227 -18.10 -18.16 -5.98
CA LEU A 227 -17.79 -18.45 -4.57
C LEU A 227 -18.90 -19.26 -3.88
N ARG A 228 -20.18 -19.00 -4.19
CA ARG A 228 -21.32 -19.79 -3.67
C ARG A 228 -21.35 -21.22 -4.21
N ALA A 229 -20.79 -21.45 -5.38
CA ALA A 229 -20.68 -22.79 -6.00
C ALA A 229 -19.43 -23.56 -5.53
N SER A 230 -18.57 -22.95 -4.73
CA SER A 230 -17.32 -23.48 -4.18
C SER A 230 -17.39 -23.53 -2.64
N ALA A 231 -16.35 -24.00 -1.97
CA ALA A 231 -16.32 -24.13 -0.51
C ALA A 231 -16.01 -22.80 0.21
N PHE A 232 -16.77 -21.76 -0.12
CA PHE A 232 -16.61 -20.43 0.50
C PHE A 232 -17.87 -20.03 1.29
N VAL A 233 -17.62 -19.41 2.47
CA VAL A 233 -18.65 -18.87 3.34
C VAL A 233 -18.37 -17.39 3.65
N GLU A 234 -19.28 -16.73 4.38
CA GLU A 234 -19.17 -15.32 4.77
C GLU A 234 -18.97 -14.39 3.57
N ILE A 235 -19.56 -14.74 2.42
CA ILE A 235 -19.40 -13.97 1.18
C ILE A 235 -20.05 -12.61 1.35
N ARG A 236 -19.23 -11.55 1.24
CA ARG A 236 -19.66 -10.17 1.44
C ARG A 236 -18.97 -9.26 0.42
N THR A 237 -19.74 -8.36 -0.18
CA THR A 237 -19.20 -7.30 -1.04
C THR A 237 -19.45 -5.94 -0.44
N VAL A 238 -18.46 -5.06 -0.50
CA VAL A 238 -18.53 -3.68 -0.02
C VAL A 238 -17.94 -2.72 -1.03
N GLU A 239 -18.41 -1.49 -1.00
CA GLU A 239 -17.79 -0.32 -1.62
C GLU A 239 -17.28 0.60 -0.50
N ILE A 240 -16.07 1.12 -0.64
CA ILE A 240 -15.50 2.07 0.30
C ILE A 240 -15.68 3.48 -0.27
N ILE A 241 -16.29 4.38 0.52
CA ILE A 241 -16.43 5.79 0.20
C ILE A 241 -15.63 6.58 1.22
N GLU A 242 -14.61 7.30 0.75
CA GLU A 242 -13.79 8.20 1.56
C GLU A 242 -14.09 9.64 1.15
N ARG A 243 -14.42 10.48 2.12
CA ARG A 243 -14.62 11.91 1.91
C ARG A 243 -13.80 12.71 2.88
N GLU A 244 -12.87 13.48 2.37
CA GLU A 244 -12.04 14.35 3.18
C GLU A 244 -12.85 15.54 3.73
N ILE A 245 -12.49 16.02 4.91
CA ILE A 245 -12.99 17.25 5.49
C ILE A 245 -11.87 18.28 5.42
N GLU A 246 -12.13 19.37 4.75
CA GLU A 246 -11.22 20.50 4.61
C GLU A 246 -11.49 21.50 5.73
N ALA A 247 -10.47 21.77 6.55
CA ALA A 247 -10.51 22.76 7.61
C ALA A 247 -9.56 23.92 7.28
N SER A 248 -10.08 25.14 7.26
CA SER A 248 -9.34 26.36 7.01
C SER A 248 -9.79 27.47 7.97
N ASP A 249 -9.10 28.59 7.96
CA ASP A 249 -9.47 29.78 8.76
C ASP A 249 -10.85 30.34 8.35
N SER A 250 -11.31 30.06 7.13
CA SER A 250 -12.62 30.48 6.62
C SER A 250 -13.77 29.53 6.94
N GLY A 251 -13.47 28.36 7.51
CA GLY A 251 -14.46 27.36 7.89
C GLY A 251 -14.04 25.92 7.65
N THR A 252 -14.88 24.99 8.08
CA THR A 252 -14.71 23.56 7.92
C THR A 252 -15.87 22.99 7.11
N HIS A 253 -15.54 22.26 6.04
CA HIS A 253 -16.55 21.65 5.16
C HIS A 253 -16.02 20.35 4.53
N PRO A 254 -16.92 19.45 4.10
CA PRO A 254 -16.51 18.29 3.29
C PRO A 254 -15.89 18.76 1.97
N SER A 255 -14.88 18.02 1.51
CA SER A 255 -14.26 18.29 0.20
C SER A 255 -15.30 18.30 -0.91
N PHE A 256 -15.16 19.28 -1.83
CA PHE A 256 -16.00 19.39 -3.03
C PHE A 256 -15.56 18.45 -4.16
N ALA A 257 -14.42 17.80 -4.03
CA ALA A 257 -13.90 16.83 -4.97
C ALA A 257 -13.76 15.43 -4.34
N PRO A 258 -14.87 14.80 -3.87
CA PRO A 258 -14.80 13.47 -3.31
C PRO A 258 -14.33 12.50 -4.39
N LEU A 259 -13.47 11.56 -4.02
CA LEU A 259 -13.19 10.42 -4.86
C LEU A 259 -14.47 9.55 -4.89
N GLY A 260 -15.09 9.46 -6.05
CA GLY A 260 -16.31 8.69 -6.25
C GLY A 260 -16.05 7.18 -6.24
N HIS A 261 -16.78 6.47 -7.09
CA HIS A 261 -16.59 5.03 -7.26
C HIS A 261 -15.18 4.70 -7.78
N THR A 262 -14.53 3.70 -7.18
CA THR A 262 -13.27 3.12 -7.67
C THR A 262 -13.41 1.64 -7.97
N GLY A 263 -14.13 0.91 -7.14
CA GLY A 263 -14.38 -0.53 -7.28
C GLY A 263 -15.07 -1.10 -6.06
N TYR A 264 -15.45 -2.36 -6.19
CA TYR A 264 -16.07 -3.18 -5.15
C TYR A 264 -15.07 -4.20 -4.63
N LEU A 265 -15.09 -4.44 -3.34
CA LEU A 265 -14.30 -5.45 -2.66
C LEU A 265 -15.20 -6.59 -2.25
N THR A 266 -14.94 -7.80 -2.78
CA THR A 266 -15.65 -9.02 -2.38
C THR A 266 -14.74 -9.86 -1.52
N PHE A 267 -15.24 -10.30 -0.35
CA PHE A 267 -14.56 -11.12 0.63
C PHE A 267 -15.28 -12.43 0.85
N ALA A 268 -14.53 -13.49 1.16
CA ALA A 268 -15.06 -14.78 1.57
C ALA A 268 -14.02 -15.55 2.40
N ARG A 269 -14.44 -16.64 3.04
CA ARG A 269 -13.55 -17.55 3.77
C ARG A 269 -13.66 -18.96 3.22
N ASN A 270 -12.52 -19.60 3.01
CA ASN A 270 -12.45 -21.00 2.58
C ASN A 270 -12.81 -21.94 3.73
N VAL A 271 -13.58 -22.99 3.45
CA VAL A 271 -13.94 -24.04 4.43
C VAL A 271 -13.75 -25.41 3.80
N LEU A 272 -13.65 -26.44 4.63
CA LEU A 272 -13.56 -27.82 4.17
C LEU A 272 -14.94 -28.43 3.86
N GLU A 273 -15.98 -27.95 4.55
CA GLU A 273 -17.34 -28.41 4.42
C GLU A 273 -18.30 -27.23 4.53
N THR A 274 -19.33 -27.17 3.70
CA THR A 274 -20.41 -26.18 3.78
C THR A 274 -21.58 -26.72 4.60
N LEU A 275 -22.37 -25.82 5.21
CA LEU A 275 -23.54 -26.17 6.00
C LEU A 275 -24.68 -26.71 5.14
#